data_9745aef5aa6b95b6f153fa08a345938f
#
_entry.id   9745aef5aa6b95b6f153fa08a345938f
#
_cell.length_a   1.000
_cell.length_b   1.000
_cell.length_c   1.000
_cell.angle_alpha   90.00
_cell.angle_beta   90.00
_cell.angle_gamma   90.00
#
_symmetry.space_group_name_H-M   'P 1'
#
loop_
_entity.id
_entity.type
_entity.pdbx_description
1 polymer ?
#
loop_
_entity_poly.entity_id
_entity_poly.type
_entity_poly.pdbx_seq_one_letter_code
_entity_poly.pdbx_strand_id
1 'polypeptide(L)'
;MRHSAAIAIAGMLALAVHAADPAIAAGPQVGAVSRIQASGEALRDGGIHPLGSGSAVHQGDELRTGKGARLEVRLLDDTTLTLGESARVLIDDFVFDPGRGVGAVAVDALTGSFRFVTGRLSTLRERQVAIRTSFADIGIRGTDFWAGPIRGVYGVLLLDGAIDVTAAGVTRGLDTAGSGVDIAAPGAPPGPVVQWAAAKTAEALSSVAFTQ
;
A
#
# COMPACT_ATOMS: atom_id res chain seq x y z
N MET A 1 -4.42 -74.80 -46.94
CA MET A 1 -5.40 -74.08 -46.15
C MET A 1 -4.63 -73.16 -45.13
N ARG A 2 -4.59 -71.86 -45.39
CA ARG A 2 -3.83 -70.90 -44.59
C ARG A 2 -4.83 -70.08 -43.81
N HIS A 3 -4.76 -70.09 -42.45
CA HIS A 3 -5.59 -69.29 -41.56
C HIS A 3 -4.79 -68.04 -41.15
N SER A 4 -5.25 -66.89 -41.60
CA SER A 4 -4.71 -65.63 -41.21
C SER A 4 -5.46 -65.18 -39.96
N ALA A 5 -4.72 -64.97 -38.84
CA ALA A 5 -5.23 -64.38 -37.65
C ALA A 5 -5.03 -62.83 -37.71
N ALA A 6 -6.12 -62.10 -37.64
CA ALA A 6 -6.10 -60.63 -37.53
C ALA A 6 -5.93 -60.24 -36.06
N ILE A 7 -4.87 -59.47 -35.79
CA ILE A 7 -4.62 -58.86 -34.45
C ILE A 7 -5.29 -57.47 -34.43
N ALA A 8 -6.32 -57.30 -33.59
CA ALA A 8 -6.95 -56.04 -33.36
C ALA A 8 -6.14 -55.29 -32.27
N ILE A 9 -5.53 -54.13 -32.61
CA ILE A 9 -4.88 -53.23 -31.66
C ILE A 9 -5.95 -52.28 -31.15
N ALA A 10 -6.38 -52.44 -29.90
CA ALA A 10 -7.23 -51.51 -29.19
C ALA A 10 -6.38 -50.31 -28.69
N GLY A 11 -6.49 -49.15 -29.33
CA GLY A 11 -5.87 -47.92 -28.90
C GLY A 11 -6.58 -47.36 -27.68
N MET A 12 -5.90 -47.35 -26.53
CA MET A 12 -6.39 -46.77 -25.29
C MET A 12 -6.08 -45.27 -25.31
N LEU A 13 -7.11 -44.43 -25.56
CA LEU A 13 -7.01 -42.98 -25.53
C LEU A 13 -7.02 -42.54 -24.06
N ALA A 14 -5.85 -42.20 -23.49
CA ALA A 14 -5.75 -41.64 -22.15
C ALA A 14 -6.19 -40.19 -22.19
N LEU A 15 -7.38 -39.91 -21.64
CA LEU A 15 -7.83 -38.52 -21.37
C LEU A 15 -7.01 -37.97 -20.20
N ALA A 16 -6.06 -37.09 -20.49
CA ALA A 16 -5.38 -36.32 -19.45
C ALA A 16 -6.36 -35.26 -18.86
N VAL A 17 -6.93 -35.58 -17.73
CA VAL A 17 -7.66 -34.60 -16.93
C VAL A 17 -6.64 -33.62 -16.33
N HIS A 18 -6.49 -32.45 -16.96
CA HIS A 18 -5.80 -31.34 -16.32
C HIS A 18 -6.67 -30.84 -15.15
N ALA A 19 -6.28 -31.21 -13.93
CA ALA A 19 -6.79 -30.56 -12.76
C ALA A 19 -6.35 -29.07 -12.86
N ALA A 20 -7.29 -28.18 -13.09
CA ALA A 20 -7.02 -26.75 -12.94
C ALA A 20 -6.69 -26.54 -11.44
N ASP A 21 -5.48 -26.06 -11.14
CA ASP A 21 -5.14 -25.59 -9.81
C ASP A 21 -6.21 -24.57 -9.39
N PRO A 22 -6.76 -24.67 -8.17
CA PRO A 22 -7.69 -23.66 -7.69
C PRO A 22 -6.94 -22.32 -7.68
N ALA A 23 -7.27 -21.45 -8.62
CA ALA A 23 -6.77 -20.08 -8.59
C ALA A 23 -7.17 -19.50 -7.23
N ILE A 24 -6.18 -19.15 -6.40
CA ILE A 24 -6.41 -18.43 -5.16
C ILE A 24 -7.14 -17.15 -5.59
N ALA A 25 -8.40 -17.01 -5.15
CA ALA A 25 -9.21 -15.86 -5.56
C ALA A 25 -8.59 -14.60 -4.96
N ALA A 26 -8.33 -13.60 -5.79
CA ALA A 26 -7.86 -12.30 -5.33
C ALA A 26 -8.74 -11.79 -4.18
N GLY A 27 -8.14 -11.15 -3.18
CA GLY A 27 -8.86 -10.51 -2.10
C GLY A 27 -9.92 -9.53 -2.64
N PRO A 28 -10.85 -9.03 -1.80
CA PRO A 28 -11.87 -8.09 -2.24
C PRO A 28 -11.24 -6.84 -2.83
N GLN A 29 -11.88 -6.24 -3.84
CA GLN A 29 -11.47 -4.94 -4.35
C GLN A 29 -11.68 -3.88 -3.27
N VAL A 30 -10.63 -3.12 -2.97
CA VAL A 30 -10.62 -2.09 -1.92
C VAL A 30 -10.43 -0.68 -2.46
N GLY A 31 -10.12 -0.55 -3.75
CA GLY A 31 -9.91 0.74 -4.39
C GLY A 31 -9.57 0.62 -5.88
N ALA A 32 -9.08 1.71 -6.43
CA ALA A 32 -8.58 1.77 -7.80
C ALA A 32 -7.45 2.79 -7.93
N VAL A 33 -6.61 2.59 -8.93
CA VAL A 33 -5.58 3.56 -9.33
C VAL A 33 -6.25 4.81 -9.90
N SER A 34 -6.08 5.94 -9.24
CA SER A 34 -6.60 7.24 -9.70
C SER A 34 -5.62 7.93 -10.66
N ARG A 35 -4.31 7.82 -10.39
CA ARG A 35 -3.24 8.39 -11.22
C ARG A 35 -2.01 7.51 -11.19
N ILE A 36 -1.31 7.47 -12.32
CA ILE A 36 -0.02 6.80 -12.44
C ILE A 36 0.91 7.59 -13.36
N GLN A 37 2.18 7.64 -13.00
CA GLN A 37 3.28 8.19 -13.79
C GLN A 37 4.36 7.14 -13.93
N ALA A 38 4.84 6.90 -15.12
CA ALA A 38 5.78 5.85 -15.50
C ALA A 38 5.23 4.45 -15.20
N SER A 39 5.80 3.67 -14.28
CA SER A 39 5.45 2.27 -14.06
C SER A 39 4.99 1.98 -12.64
N GLY A 40 3.94 1.18 -12.54
CA GLY A 40 3.47 0.60 -11.28
C GLY A 40 2.94 -0.80 -11.51
N GLU A 41 3.02 -1.62 -10.49
CA GLU A 41 2.55 -2.99 -10.50
C GLU A 41 1.97 -3.40 -9.15
N ALA A 42 1.08 -4.37 -9.14
CA ALA A 42 0.63 -5.07 -7.95
C ALA A 42 1.16 -6.50 -7.97
N LEU A 43 1.78 -6.95 -6.89
CA LEU A 43 2.05 -8.36 -6.65
C LEU A 43 0.86 -8.93 -5.89
N ARG A 44 0.17 -9.90 -6.50
CA ARG A 44 -1.03 -10.57 -5.99
C ARG A 44 -0.96 -12.05 -6.31
N ASP A 45 -1.20 -12.91 -5.33
CA ASP A 45 -1.24 -14.37 -5.50
C ASP A 45 0.01 -14.94 -6.21
N GLY A 46 1.19 -14.34 -5.94
CA GLY A 46 2.45 -14.69 -6.58
C GLY A 46 2.61 -14.20 -8.02
N GLY A 47 1.61 -13.54 -8.61
CA GLY A 47 1.63 -12.96 -9.95
C GLY A 47 1.90 -11.45 -9.93
N ILE A 48 2.53 -10.93 -10.98
CA ILE A 48 2.76 -9.51 -11.21
C ILE A 48 1.67 -8.98 -12.14
N HIS A 49 0.94 -7.96 -11.69
CA HIS A 49 -0.13 -7.30 -12.43
C HIS A 49 0.26 -5.85 -12.71
N PRO A 50 0.58 -5.48 -13.98
CA PRO A 50 0.83 -4.09 -14.34
C PRO A 50 -0.38 -3.21 -14.03
N LEU A 51 -0.12 -2.02 -13.46
CA LEU A 51 -1.16 -1.06 -13.11
C LEU A 51 -1.24 0.06 -14.13
N GLY A 52 -2.46 0.48 -14.43
CA GLY A 52 -2.79 1.68 -15.20
C GLY A 52 -3.87 2.48 -14.48
N SER A 53 -4.20 3.68 -14.96
CA SER A 53 -5.32 4.45 -14.43
C SER A 53 -6.62 3.63 -14.54
N GLY A 54 -7.40 3.55 -13.46
CA GLY A 54 -8.61 2.74 -13.34
C GLY A 54 -8.36 1.27 -12.97
N SER A 55 -7.12 0.79 -12.89
CA SER A 55 -6.84 -0.58 -12.43
C SER A 55 -7.36 -0.81 -11.02
N ALA A 56 -8.07 -1.92 -10.81
CA ALA A 56 -8.55 -2.32 -9.50
C ALA A 56 -7.39 -2.67 -8.55
N VAL A 57 -7.50 -2.25 -7.30
CA VAL A 57 -6.60 -2.59 -6.19
C VAL A 57 -7.36 -3.46 -5.21
N HIS A 58 -6.74 -4.54 -4.76
CA HIS A 58 -7.36 -5.54 -3.90
C HIS A 58 -6.64 -5.62 -2.54
N GLN A 59 -7.36 -6.08 -1.55
CA GLN A 59 -6.75 -6.45 -0.27
C GLN A 59 -5.71 -7.55 -0.51
N GLY A 60 -4.56 -7.42 0.13
CA GLY A 60 -3.41 -8.30 -0.07
C GLY A 60 -2.48 -7.89 -1.23
N ASP A 61 -2.81 -6.85 -2.01
CA ASP A 61 -1.90 -6.35 -3.04
C ASP A 61 -0.66 -5.70 -2.42
N GLU A 62 0.52 -6.12 -2.85
CA GLU A 62 1.74 -5.34 -2.68
C GLU A 62 1.92 -4.44 -3.89
N LEU A 63 1.66 -3.16 -3.71
CA LEU A 63 1.83 -2.12 -4.72
C LEU A 63 3.30 -1.73 -4.84
N ARG A 64 3.82 -1.64 -6.05
CA ARG A 64 5.20 -1.29 -6.35
C ARG A 64 5.28 -0.21 -7.40
N THR A 65 6.23 0.70 -7.22
CA THR A 65 6.56 1.74 -8.21
C THR A 65 7.99 1.59 -8.68
N GLY A 66 8.25 1.88 -9.94
CA GLY A 66 9.59 1.95 -10.51
C GLY A 66 10.32 3.26 -10.18
N LYS A 67 11.55 3.40 -10.71
CA LYS A 67 12.33 4.62 -10.62
C LYS A 67 11.63 5.77 -11.38
N GLY A 68 11.56 6.95 -10.78
CA GLY A 68 10.87 8.11 -11.33
C GLY A 68 9.34 7.97 -11.39
N ALA A 69 8.79 6.86 -10.92
CA ALA A 69 7.36 6.60 -10.97
C ALA A 69 6.61 7.23 -9.78
N ARG A 70 5.30 7.44 -9.99
CA ARG A 70 4.33 7.83 -8.97
C ARG A 70 3.06 7.01 -9.17
N LEU A 71 2.45 6.59 -8.09
CA LEU A 71 1.20 5.85 -8.11
C LEU A 71 0.26 6.44 -7.06
N GLU A 72 -0.95 6.81 -7.45
CA GLU A 72 -1.99 7.24 -6.53
C GLU A 72 -3.15 6.26 -6.60
N VAL A 73 -3.52 5.73 -5.46
CA VAL A 73 -4.67 4.84 -5.27
C VAL A 73 -5.72 5.55 -4.44
N ARG A 74 -6.97 5.49 -4.89
CA ARG A 74 -8.13 5.92 -4.14
C ARG A 74 -8.89 4.69 -3.64
N LEU A 75 -8.99 4.56 -2.32
CA LEU A 75 -9.75 3.48 -1.68
C LEU A 75 -11.26 3.78 -1.73
N LEU A 76 -12.08 2.77 -1.41
CA LEU A 76 -13.55 2.86 -1.49
C LEU A 76 -14.18 3.86 -0.50
N ASP A 77 -13.43 4.25 0.54
CA ASP A 77 -13.82 5.29 1.50
C ASP A 77 -13.31 6.68 1.13
N ASP A 78 -12.76 6.85 -0.07
CA ASP A 78 -12.09 8.06 -0.56
C ASP A 78 -10.73 8.37 0.11
N THR A 79 -10.19 7.46 0.92
CA THR A 79 -8.79 7.55 1.36
C THR A 79 -7.86 7.54 0.14
N THR A 80 -6.88 8.43 0.14
CA THR A 80 -5.89 8.52 -0.94
C THR A 80 -4.51 8.10 -0.41
N LEU A 81 -3.88 7.16 -1.10
CA LEU A 81 -2.51 6.71 -0.88
C LEU A 81 -1.67 7.05 -2.12
N THR A 82 -0.70 7.94 -1.97
CA THR A 82 0.22 8.31 -3.05
C THR A 82 1.61 7.79 -2.76
N LEU A 83 2.15 6.99 -3.66
CA LEU A 83 3.49 6.40 -3.59
C LEU A 83 4.49 7.19 -4.41
N GLY A 84 5.68 7.42 -3.84
CA GLY A 84 6.83 7.97 -4.54
C GLY A 84 7.52 6.91 -5.41
N GLU A 85 8.72 7.23 -5.91
CA GLU A 85 9.51 6.29 -6.68
C GLU A 85 10.07 5.14 -5.84
N SER A 86 10.25 3.97 -6.45
CA SER A 86 10.86 2.78 -5.82
C SER A 86 10.19 2.41 -4.49
N ALA A 87 8.91 2.71 -4.36
CA ALA A 87 8.12 2.41 -3.18
C ALA A 87 7.50 1.01 -3.27
N ARG A 88 7.31 0.40 -2.10
CA ARG A 88 6.61 -0.88 -1.91
C ARG A 88 5.67 -0.74 -0.72
N VAL A 89 4.39 -1.00 -0.96
CA VAL A 89 3.33 -0.86 0.05
C VAL A 89 2.36 -2.02 -0.08
N LEU A 90 2.12 -2.73 1.01
CA LEU A 90 1.11 -3.80 1.11
C LEU A 90 -0.19 -3.22 1.67
N ILE A 91 -1.30 -3.46 1.01
CA ILE A 91 -2.65 -3.20 1.51
C ILE A 91 -3.10 -4.43 2.31
N ASP A 92 -2.79 -4.44 3.62
CA ASP A 92 -2.97 -5.60 4.48
C ASP A 92 -4.45 -5.84 4.81
N ASP A 93 -5.14 -4.79 5.29
CA ASP A 93 -6.56 -4.87 5.64
C ASP A 93 -7.31 -3.62 5.21
N PHE A 94 -8.56 -3.80 4.80
CA PHE A 94 -9.49 -2.71 4.50
C PHE A 94 -10.93 -3.12 4.78
N VAL A 95 -11.54 -2.44 5.73
CA VAL A 95 -12.96 -2.57 6.06
C VAL A 95 -13.61 -1.20 6.02
N PHE A 96 -14.68 -1.06 5.26
CA PHE A 96 -15.48 0.16 5.24
C PHE A 96 -16.96 -0.18 5.21
N ASP A 97 -17.62 -0.10 6.37
CA ASP A 97 -19.05 -0.34 6.56
C ASP A 97 -19.73 0.87 7.21
N PRO A 98 -20.10 1.89 6.40
CA PRO A 98 -20.73 3.09 6.92
C PRO A 98 -22.12 2.82 7.51
N GLY A 99 -22.81 1.72 7.10
CA GLY A 99 -24.10 1.33 7.65
C GLY A 99 -24.02 0.87 9.11
N ARG A 100 -22.94 0.21 9.47
CA ARG A 100 -22.64 -0.19 10.85
C ARG A 100 -21.79 0.84 11.59
N GLY A 101 -21.21 1.81 10.91
CA GLY A 101 -20.31 2.81 11.49
C GLY A 101 -18.93 2.26 11.85
N VAL A 102 -18.51 1.17 11.18
CA VAL A 102 -17.24 0.45 11.43
C VAL A 102 -16.31 0.60 10.24
N GLY A 103 -15.02 0.80 10.51
CA GLY A 103 -14.00 0.83 9.48
C GLY A 103 -12.60 0.52 9.99
N ALA A 104 -11.79 -0.11 9.14
CA ALA A 104 -10.39 -0.37 9.42
C ALA A 104 -9.56 -0.22 8.13
N VAL A 105 -8.34 0.29 8.28
CA VAL A 105 -7.30 0.28 7.25
C VAL A 105 -5.98 -0.12 7.90
N ALA A 106 -5.34 -1.14 7.36
CA ALA A 106 -3.98 -1.50 7.71
C ALA A 106 -3.11 -1.48 6.45
N VAL A 107 -2.03 -0.72 6.50
CA VAL A 107 -1.07 -0.56 5.39
C VAL A 107 0.34 -0.78 5.91
N ASP A 108 1.11 -1.63 5.23
CA ASP A 108 2.52 -1.83 5.52
C ASP A 108 3.38 -1.14 4.46
N ALA A 109 3.97 0.00 4.81
CA ALA A 109 4.89 0.73 3.95
C ALA A 109 6.31 0.18 4.10
N LEU A 110 6.69 -0.71 3.19
CA LEU A 110 7.94 -1.47 3.27
C LEU A 110 9.16 -0.65 2.85
N THR A 111 9.03 0.13 1.77
CA THR A 111 10.10 1.00 1.25
C THR A 111 9.53 2.22 0.54
N GLY A 112 10.39 3.24 0.35
CA GLY A 112 10.06 4.45 -0.39
C GLY A 112 9.30 5.49 0.42
N SER A 113 8.88 6.55 -0.23
CA SER A 113 8.05 7.60 0.35
C SER A 113 6.59 7.44 -0.04
N PHE A 114 5.70 7.87 0.86
CA PHE A 114 4.26 7.89 0.58
C PHE A 114 3.59 9.08 1.27
N ARG A 115 2.41 9.45 0.78
CA ARG A 115 1.47 10.36 1.41
C ARG A 115 0.15 9.63 1.61
N PHE A 116 -0.44 9.80 2.76
CA PHE A 116 -1.71 9.20 3.14
C PHE A 116 -2.69 10.29 3.55
N VAL A 117 -3.83 10.35 2.88
CA VAL A 117 -4.92 11.29 3.18
C VAL A 117 -6.15 10.47 3.55
N THR A 118 -6.58 10.56 4.80
CA THR A 118 -7.74 9.81 5.31
C THR A 118 -9.03 10.31 4.66
N GLY A 119 -9.83 9.39 4.15
CA GLY A 119 -11.14 9.65 3.58
C GLY A 119 -12.29 9.60 4.60
N ARG A 120 -13.43 9.06 4.18
CA ARG A 120 -14.67 8.98 4.99
C ARG A 120 -14.56 8.08 6.21
N LEU A 121 -13.54 7.24 6.27
CA LEU A 121 -13.25 6.42 7.44
C LEU A 121 -13.09 7.29 8.71
N SER A 122 -12.57 8.52 8.55
CA SER A 122 -12.41 9.49 9.64
C SER A 122 -13.72 9.85 10.36
N THR A 123 -14.87 9.68 9.70
CA THR A 123 -16.19 10.01 10.24
C THR A 123 -16.90 8.86 10.97
N LEU A 124 -16.34 7.64 10.90
CA LEU A 124 -16.96 6.46 11.52
C LEU A 124 -16.73 6.46 13.04
N ARG A 125 -17.67 5.83 13.76
CA ARG A 125 -17.63 5.75 15.24
C ARG A 125 -16.53 4.80 15.72
N GLU A 126 -16.46 3.63 15.10
CA GLU A 126 -15.45 2.60 15.38
C GLU A 126 -14.51 2.53 14.19
N ARG A 127 -13.35 3.15 14.34
CA ARG A 127 -12.35 3.19 13.29
C ARG A 127 -10.97 2.82 13.81
N GLN A 128 -10.25 2.07 13.03
CA GLN A 128 -8.86 1.75 13.28
C GLN A 128 -8.05 2.00 11.99
N VAL A 129 -7.09 2.88 12.06
CA VAL A 129 -6.15 3.13 10.96
C VAL A 129 -4.74 2.95 11.48
N ALA A 130 -4.04 1.98 10.93
CA ALA A 130 -2.67 1.65 11.30
C ALA A 130 -1.79 1.62 10.05
N ILE A 131 -0.75 2.42 10.06
CA ILE A 131 0.30 2.38 9.04
C ILE A 131 1.57 1.87 9.71
N ARG A 132 2.04 0.71 9.29
CA ARG A 132 3.31 0.15 9.75
C ARG A 132 4.39 0.44 8.74
N THR A 133 5.55 0.81 9.21
CA THR A 133 6.75 1.01 8.39
C THR A 133 7.91 0.22 8.99
N SER A 134 9.00 0.08 8.24
CA SER A 134 10.23 -0.50 8.78
C SER A 134 10.88 0.33 9.91
N PHE A 135 10.39 1.55 10.14
CA PHE A 135 10.94 2.50 11.11
C PHE A 135 10.00 2.78 12.29
N ALA A 136 8.69 2.80 12.08
CA ALA A 136 7.70 3.17 13.09
C ALA A 136 6.30 2.64 12.75
N ASP A 137 5.47 2.53 13.79
CA ASP A 137 4.03 2.42 13.68
C ASP A 137 3.41 3.82 13.77
N ILE A 138 2.50 4.14 12.85
CA ILE A 138 1.83 5.43 12.76
C ILE A 138 0.34 5.23 13.00
N GLY A 139 -0.14 5.67 14.15
CA GLY A 139 -1.55 5.74 14.49
C GLY A 139 -2.17 7.04 13.97
N ILE A 140 -3.38 6.95 13.39
CA ILE A 140 -3.99 8.06 12.63
C ILE A 140 -5.32 8.48 13.25
N ARG A 141 -5.54 9.80 13.32
CA ARG A 141 -6.80 10.39 13.80
C ARG A 141 -7.37 11.39 12.79
N GLY A 142 -7.65 10.91 11.55
CA GLY A 142 -8.17 11.75 10.48
C GLY A 142 -7.13 12.76 10.01
N THR A 143 -6.26 12.36 9.04
CA THR A 143 -5.04 13.09 8.77
C THR A 143 -4.66 13.12 7.30
N ASP A 144 -3.82 14.09 6.99
CA ASP A 144 -2.95 14.14 5.83
C ASP A 144 -1.51 14.16 6.33
N PHE A 145 -0.70 13.17 5.96
CA PHE A 145 0.70 13.11 6.33
C PHE A 145 1.56 12.48 5.23
N TRP A 146 2.84 12.79 5.28
CA TRP A 146 3.88 12.20 4.44
C TRP A 146 4.85 11.41 5.32
N ALA A 147 5.37 10.28 4.82
CA ALA A 147 6.45 9.56 5.44
C ALA A 147 7.40 8.96 4.39
N GLY A 148 8.68 8.89 4.72
CA GLY A 148 9.68 8.31 3.82
C GLY A 148 11.11 8.73 4.09
N PRO A 149 12.06 8.19 3.28
CA PRO A 149 13.46 8.56 3.38
C PRO A 149 13.66 10.02 2.94
N ILE A 150 14.38 10.78 3.76
CA ILE A 150 14.73 12.18 3.48
C ILE A 150 16.05 12.54 4.16
N ARG A 151 17.01 13.10 3.42
CA ARG A 151 18.31 13.58 3.95
C ARG A 151 19.04 12.57 4.84
N GLY A 152 18.97 11.28 4.49
CA GLY A 152 19.68 10.22 5.21
C GLY A 152 18.99 9.69 6.46
N VAL A 153 17.76 10.13 6.76
CA VAL A 153 16.90 9.63 7.84
C VAL A 153 15.53 9.20 7.30
N TYR A 154 14.71 8.59 8.12
CA TYR A 154 13.29 8.40 7.83
C TYR A 154 12.49 9.51 8.49
N GLY A 155 11.78 10.30 7.69
CA GLY A 155 10.97 11.41 8.15
C GLY A 155 9.49 11.08 8.19
N VAL A 156 8.76 11.64 9.16
CA VAL A 156 7.30 11.67 9.19
C VAL A 156 6.87 13.12 9.36
N LEU A 157 6.05 13.63 8.44
CA LEU A 157 5.59 15.01 8.38
C LEU A 157 4.07 15.06 8.43
N LEU A 158 3.51 15.75 9.41
CA LEU A 158 2.08 16.04 9.48
C LEU A 158 1.73 17.23 8.59
N LEU A 159 0.71 17.09 7.75
CA LEU A 159 0.18 18.15 6.89
C LEU A 159 -1.16 18.68 7.40
N ASP A 160 -2.02 17.80 7.94
CA ASP A 160 -3.29 18.15 8.57
C ASP A 160 -3.74 17.06 9.54
N GLY A 161 -4.52 17.41 10.58
CA GLY A 161 -5.05 16.48 11.57
C GLY A 161 -4.06 16.14 12.70
N ALA A 162 -4.00 14.88 13.14
CA ALA A 162 -3.11 14.43 14.21
C ALA A 162 -2.67 12.96 14.02
N ILE A 163 -1.41 12.65 14.33
CA ILE A 163 -0.84 11.30 14.30
C ILE A 163 0.00 11.01 15.54
N ASP A 164 0.08 9.74 15.90
CA ASP A 164 1.02 9.22 16.89
C ASP A 164 2.07 8.37 16.18
N VAL A 165 3.35 8.73 16.28
CA VAL A 165 4.49 8.00 15.71
C VAL A 165 5.19 7.24 16.82
N THR A 166 5.16 5.90 16.74
CA THR A 166 5.73 5.01 17.76
C THR A 166 6.87 4.18 17.19
N ALA A 167 8.06 4.26 17.80
CA ALA A 167 9.21 3.42 17.48
C ALA A 167 10.04 3.17 18.75
N ALA A 168 10.63 1.98 18.87
CA ALA A 168 11.46 1.58 20.02
C ALA A 168 10.80 1.87 21.39
N GLY A 169 9.48 1.70 21.50
CA GLY A 169 8.73 1.96 22.74
C GLY A 169 8.50 3.44 23.07
N VAL A 170 8.91 4.37 22.20
CA VAL A 170 8.70 5.82 22.37
C VAL A 170 7.65 6.31 21.38
N THR A 171 6.63 7.01 21.88
CA THR A 171 5.58 7.63 21.06
C THR A 171 5.77 9.16 21.01
N ARG A 172 5.61 9.73 19.83
CA ARG A 172 5.55 11.19 19.59
C ARG A 172 4.23 11.53 18.92
N GLY A 173 3.42 12.36 19.60
CA GLY A 173 2.20 12.93 19.04
C GLY A 173 2.54 14.16 18.19
N LEU A 174 2.01 14.20 16.96
CA LEU A 174 2.05 15.36 16.07
C LEU A 174 0.60 15.84 15.87
N ASP A 175 0.34 17.10 16.19
CA ASP A 175 -0.99 17.74 16.14
C ASP A 175 -0.97 19.15 15.53
N THR A 176 0.19 19.57 15.05
CA THR A 176 0.39 20.88 14.43
C THR A 176 0.89 20.68 12.99
N ALA A 177 0.17 21.21 12.01
CA ALA A 177 0.54 21.12 10.60
C ALA A 177 1.94 21.66 10.34
N GLY A 178 2.74 20.94 9.55
CA GLY A 178 4.14 21.21 9.26
C GLY A 178 5.11 20.69 10.33
N SER A 179 4.62 20.16 11.46
CA SER A 179 5.48 19.45 12.42
C SER A 179 5.86 18.06 11.90
N GLY A 180 7.01 17.59 12.33
CA GLY A 180 7.51 16.26 11.96
C GLY A 180 8.55 15.73 12.91
N VAL A 181 8.85 14.44 12.74
CA VAL A 181 9.93 13.73 13.45
C VAL A 181 10.84 13.06 12.48
N ASP A 182 12.09 12.87 12.87
CA ASP A 182 13.11 12.12 12.15
C ASP A 182 13.47 10.87 12.96
N ILE A 183 13.63 9.73 12.26
CA ILE A 183 14.04 8.44 12.82
C ILE A 183 15.35 8.04 12.15
N ALA A 184 16.40 7.95 12.92
CA ALA A 184 17.77 7.78 12.38
C ALA A 184 18.00 6.43 11.70
N ALA A 185 17.41 5.36 12.24
CA ALA A 185 17.54 3.99 11.72
C ALA A 185 16.34 3.13 12.18
N PRO A 186 16.08 1.97 11.54
CA PRO A 186 15.14 0.98 12.06
C PRO A 186 15.49 0.61 13.52
N GLY A 187 14.47 0.59 14.38
CA GLY A 187 14.65 0.30 15.82
C GLY A 187 15.18 1.48 16.67
N ALA A 188 15.46 2.64 16.06
CA ALA A 188 15.74 3.85 16.82
C ALA A 188 14.43 4.55 17.24
N PRO A 189 14.39 5.24 18.39
CA PRO A 189 13.23 6.03 18.79
C PRO A 189 13.05 7.25 17.88
N PRO A 190 11.80 7.77 17.74
CA PRO A 190 11.59 9.03 17.02
C PRO A 190 12.22 10.19 17.76
N GLY A 191 12.89 11.06 17.01
CA GLY A 191 13.48 12.30 17.53
C GLY A 191 12.43 13.26 18.11
N PRO A 192 12.84 14.46 18.52
CA PRO A 192 11.91 15.48 19.00
C PRO A 192 10.96 15.91 17.87
N VAL A 193 9.72 16.27 18.24
CA VAL A 193 8.78 16.91 17.33
C VAL A 193 9.28 18.33 17.06
N VAL A 194 9.47 18.67 15.79
CA VAL A 194 9.93 19.98 15.36
C VAL A 194 9.12 20.48 14.17
N GLN A 195 8.97 21.80 14.05
CA GLN A 195 8.44 22.40 12.83
C GLN A 195 9.48 22.26 11.72
N TRP A 196 9.12 21.60 10.61
CA TRP A 196 10.05 21.44 9.50
C TRP A 196 10.24 22.75 8.74
N ALA A 197 11.46 23.03 8.35
CA ALA A 197 11.75 24.16 7.46
C ALA A 197 11.06 23.95 6.10
N ALA A 198 10.63 25.06 5.49
CA ALA A 198 9.91 25.02 4.20
C ALA A 198 10.64 24.22 3.10
N ALA A 199 11.97 24.30 3.04
CA ALA A 199 12.77 23.54 2.09
C ALA A 199 12.69 22.01 2.30
N LYS A 200 12.68 21.54 3.55
CA LYS A 200 12.54 20.11 3.86
C LYS A 200 11.13 19.61 3.57
N THR A 201 10.11 20.41 3.91
CA THR A 201 8.71 20.12 3.57
C THR A 201 8.52 20.03 2.05
N ALA A 202 9.05 20.98 1.28
CA ALA A 202 8.97 20.96 -0.18
C ALA A 202 9.66 19.74 -0.80
N GLU A 203 10.82 19.33 -0.26
CA GLU A 203 11.55 18.13 -0.68
C GLU A 203 10.71 16.86 -0.42
N ALA A 204 10.13 16.72 0.77
CA ALA A 204 9.24 15.62 1.11
C ALA A 204 8.06 15.52 0.15
N LEU A 205 7.34 16.62 -0.06
CA LEU A 205 6.16 16.65 -0.94
C LEU A 205 6.51 16.41 -2.42
N SER A 206 7.68 16.87 -2.88
CA SER A 206 8.14 16.63 -4.26
C SER A 206 8.38 15.15 -4.54
N SER A 207 8.74 14.36 -3.52
CA SER A 207 8.98 12.92 -3.65
C SER A 207 7.74 12.11 -4.03
N VAL A 208 6.55 12.65 -3.80
CA VAL A 208 5.25 12.05 -4.15
C VAL A 208 4.45 12.88 -5.15
N ALA A 209 4.97 14.03 -5.58
CA ALA A 209 4.30 14.88 -6.56
C ALA A 209 4.40 14.29 -7.97
N PHE A 210 3.29 14.35 -8.71
CA PHE A 210 3.27 14.04 -10.13
C PHE A 210 3.85 15.22 -10.92
N THR A 211 4.74 14.94 -11.85
CA THR A 211 5.19 15.94 -12.82
C THR A 211 4.15 16.11 -13.92
N GLN A 212 4.00 17.35 -14.40
CA GLN A 212 3.13 17.66 -15.55
C GLN A 212 3.80 17.25 -16.85
#